data_91daed0a9200354c69f03f5a527f3fd2
#
_entry.id   91daed0a9200354c69f03f5a527f3fd2
#
_cell.length_a   1.000
_cell.length_b   1.000
_cell.length_c   1.000
_cell.angle_alpha   90.00
_cell.angle_beta   90.00
_cell.angle_gamma   90.00
#
_symmetry.space_group_name_H-M   'P 1'
#
loop_
_entity.id
_entity.type
_entity.pdbx_description
1 polymer ?
#
loop_
_entity_poly.entity_id
_entity_poly.type
_entity_poly.pdbx_seq_one_letter_code
_entity_poly.pdbx_strand_id
1 'polypeptide(L)'
;MKKYFDKRLMGVFLMIFVFFTAACEAEAAKSLRQKSSVLLVFNNIAGTRYDEKLTKIVLEKLQKKIEGIYLEIDAEPYGENFKEKSFEKASFAELTAQVDGCGADYFVYTELQPITKETYFNFIYFDKNVETGLVLRIVDLKN
;
A
#
# COMPACT_ATOMS: atom_id res chain seq x y z
N MET A 1 34.73 9.68 52.79
CA MET A 1 33.34 9.32 52.47
C MET A 1 33.30 8.72 51.09
N LYS A 2 33.24 7.41 50.95
CA LYS A 2 33.05 6.72 49.65
C LYS A 2 31.55 6.65 49.41
N LYS A 3 31.02 7.43 48.46
CA LYS A 3 29.63 7.30 47.97
C LYS A 3 29.51 5.99 47.18
N TYR A 4 28.90 4.99 47.76
CA TYR A 4 28.42 3.82 47.01
C TYR A 4 27.31 4.28 46.05
N PHE A 5 27.66 4.41 44.79
CA PHE A 5 26.67 4.63 43.75
C PHE A 5 25.94 3.29 43.57
N ASP A 6 24.67 3.28 43.87
CA ASP A 6 23.83 2.09 43.88
C ASP A 6 23.71 1.55 42.42
N LYS A 7 24.33 0.39 42.16
CA LYS A 7 24.29 -0.24 40.81
C LYS A 7 22.88 -0.48 40.27
N ARG A 8 21.89 -0.55 41.17
CA ARG A 8 20.48 -0.71 40.82
C ARG A 8 19.91 0.58 40.22
N LEU A 9 20.32 1.75 40.74
CA LEU A 9 19.89 3.05 40.24
C LEU A 9 20.45 3.31 38.82
N MET A 10 21.68 2.89 38.55
CA MET A 10 22.32 3.00 37.24
C MET A 10 21.64 2.12 36.17
N GLY A 11 21.18 0.92 36.57
CA GLY A 11 20.43 0.03 35.66
C GLY A 11 19.08 0.60 35.23
N VAL A 12 18.36 1.24 36.19
CA VAL A 12 17.07 1.90 35.90
C VAL A 12 17.26 3.10 34.97
N PHE A 13 18.29 3.91 35.21
CA PHE A 13 18.62 5.07 34.35
C PHE A 13 18.99 4.62 32.91
N LEU A 14 19.75 3.54 32.78
CA LEU A 14 20.12 3.00 31.48
C LEU A 14 18.90 2.46 30.71
N MET A 15 17.99 1.77 31.39
CA MET A 15 16.74 1.30 30.77
C MET A 15 15.84 2.46 30.30
N ILE A 16 15.69 3.49 31.11
CA ILE A 16 14.87 4.68 30.74
C ILE A 16 15.49 5.37 29.52
N PHE A 17 16.83 5.46 29.45
CA PHE A 17 17.50 6.10 28.31
C PHE A 17 17.32 5.29 27.00
N VAL A 18 17.38 3.96 27.06
CA VAL A 18 17.15 3.08 25.89
C VAL A 18 15.69 3.17 25.43
N PHE A 19 14.71 3.25 26.33
CA PHE A 19 13.31 3.45 25.94
C PHE A 19 13.06 4.82 25.32
N PHE A 20 13.71 5.88 25.81
CA PHE A 20 13.57 7.23 25.23
C PHE A 20 14.18 7.33 23.84
N THR A 21 15.32 6.69 23.59
CA THR A 21 15.94 6.69 22.24
C THR A 21 15.12 5.90 21.24
N ALA A 22 14.59 4.73 21.61
CA ALA A 22 13.74 3.92 20.74
C ALA A 22 12.41 4.62 20.40
N ALA A 23 11.82 5.34 21.36
CA ALA A 23 10.60 6.13 21.12
C ALA A 23 10.88 7.32 20.18
N CYS A 24 12.01 8.00 20.34
CA CYS A 24 12.40 9.14 19.51
C CYS A 24 12.70 8.71 18.06
N GLU A 25 13.34 7.54 17.85
CA GLU A 25 13.58 6.96 16.52
C GLU A 25 12.27 6.56 15.82
N ALA A 26 11.33 5.99 16.57
CA ALA A 26 10.01 5.62 16.03
C ALA A 26 9.18 6.85 15.63
N GLU A 27 9.22 7.93 16.42
CA GLU A 27 8.54 9.19 16.06
C GLU A 27 9.22 9.92 14.91
N ALA A 28 10.54 9.93 14.85
CA ALA A 28 11.30 10.52 13.75
C ALA A 28 11.06 9.76 12.43
N ALA A 29 11.03 8.43 12.46
CA ALA A 29 10.70 7.60 11.30
C ALA A 29 9.26 7.83 10.83
N LYS A 30 8.31 7.96 11.76
CA LYS A 30 6.91 8.28 11.47
C LYS A 30 6.77 9.68 10.86
N SER A 31 7.47 10.68 11.41
CA SER A 31 7.48 12.07 10.91
C SER A 31 8.09 12.18 9.50
N LEU A 32 9.13 11.40 9.20
CA LEU A 32 9.73 11.36 7.86
C LEU A 32 8.78 10.71 6.84
N ARG A 33 8.08 9.63 7.20
CA ARG A 33 7.09 8.98 6.33
C ARG A 33 5.86 9.84 6.07
N GLN A 34 5.42 10.64 7.06
CA GLN A 34 4.29 11.57 6.89
C GLN A 34 4.56 12.69 5.87
N LYS A 35 5.83 12.98 5.57
CA LYS A 35 6.20 14.00 4.57
C LYS A 35 6.26 13.46 3.15
N SER A 36 6.27 12.15 2.96
CA SER A 36 6.28 11.54 1.64
C SER A 36 4.87 11.48 1.08
N SER A 37 4.74 11.85 -0.19
CA SER A 37 3.48 11.82 -0.91
C SER A 37 3.32 10.53 -1.72
N VAL A 38 2.11 10.04 -1.84
CA VAL A 38 1.78 8.83 -2.58
C VAL A 38 0.60 9.07 -3.50
N LEU A 39 0.72 8.65 -4.75
CA LEU A 39 -0.38 8.52 -5.68
C LEU A 39 -0.82 7.06 -5.71
N LEU A 40 -2.09 6.81 -5.33
CA LEU A 40 -2.67 5.48 -5.32
C LEU A 40 -3.68 5.34 -6.46
N VAL A 41 -3.38 4.48 -7.44
CA VAL A 41 -4.30 4.16 -8.54
C VAL A 41 -4.74 2.71 -8.43
N PHE A 42 -6.05 2.51 -8.47
CA PHE A 42 -6.65 1.18 -8.51
C PHE A 42 -7.39 0.97 -9.83
N ASN A 43 -6.92 0.01 -10.61
CA ASN A 43 -7.52 -0.41 -11.87
C ASN A 43 -8.31 -1.71 -11.66
N ASN A 44 -9.60 -1.70 -11.95
CA ASN A 44 -10.44 -2.88 -11.84
C ASN A 44 -10.82 -3.38 -13.22
N ILE A 45 -10.22 -4.47 -13.63
CA ILE A 45 -10.51 -5.17 -14.89
C ILE A 45 -11.19 -6.54 -14.65
N ALA A 46 -11.78 -6.74 -13.47
CA ALA A 46 -12.42 -7.99 -13.08
C ALA A 46 -13.59 -8.40 -13.99
N GLY A 47 -14.25 -7.44 -14.62
CA GLY A 47 -15.34 -7.70 -15.59
C GLY A 47 -16.59 -8.28 -14.95
N THR A 48 -16.95 -7.81 -13.74
CA THR A 48 -18.10 -8.30 -13.00
C THR A 48 -19.16 -7.21 -12.83
N ARG A 49 -20.41 -7.64 -12.59
CA ARG A 49 -21.49 -6.69 -12.22
C ARG A 49 -21.29 -5.98 -10.87
N TYR A 50 -20.24 -6.34 -10.13
CA TYR A 50 -19.93 -5.78 -8.81
C TYR A 50 -18.68 -4.90 -8.83
N ASP A 51 -18.18 -4.54 -10.01
CA ASP A 51 -16.90 -3.86 -10.17
C ASP A 51 -16.81 -2.55 -9.40
N GLU A 52 -17.85 -1.71 -9.42
CA GLU A 52 -17.89 -0.48 -8.63
C GLU A 52 -17.77 -0.74 -7.12
N LYS A 53 -18.50 -1.74 -6.62
CA LYS A 53 -18.46 -2.11 -5.21
C LYS A 53 -17.11 -2.69 -4.81
N LEU A 54 -16.52 -3.52 -5.67
CA LEU A 54 -15.19 -4.09 -5.43
C LEU A 54 -14.12 -3.00 -5.43
N THR A 55 -14.16 -2.09 -6.40
CA THR A 55 -13.27 -0.93 -6.48
C THR A 55 -13.32 -0.14 -5.19
N LYS A 56 -14.52 0.24 -4.74
CA LYS A 56 -14.70 1.01 -3.51
C LYS A 56 -14.10 0.30 -2.29
N ILE A 57 -14.42 -0.98 -2.09
CA ILE A 57 -13.94 -1.75 -0.93
C ILE A 57 -12.42 -1.89 -0.92
N VAL A 58 -11.83 -2.18 -2.08
CA VAL A 58 -10.36 -2.36 -2.17
C VAL A 58 -9.65 -1.03 -1.97
N LEU A 59 -10.13 0.03 -2.63
CA LEU A 59 -9.56 1.37 -2.51
C LEU A 59 -9.61 1.88 -1.07
N GLU A 60 -10.75 1.78 -0.40
CA GLU A 60 -10.90 2.17 1.02
C GLU A 60 -9.92 1.41 1.94
N LYS A 61 -9.69 0.12 1.67
CA LYS A 61 -8.73 -0.67 2.45
C LYS A 61 -7.28 -0.26 2.21
N LEU A 62 -6.94 0.06 0.97
CA LEU A 62 -5.60 0.55 0.62
C LEU A 62 -5.36 1.93 1.23
N GLN A 63 -6.30 2.86 1.09
CA GLN A 63 -6.24 4.20 1.68
C GLN A 63 -6.05 4.14 3.19
N LYS A 64 -6.82 3.30 3.89
CA LYS A 64 -6.63 3.07 5.33
C LYS A 64 -5.23 2.60 5.72
N LYS A 65 -4.53 1.90 4.83
CA LYS A 65 -3.16 1.42 5.10
C LYS A 65 -2.11 2.51 4.98
N ILE A 66 -2.34 3.50 4.13
CA ILE A 66 -1.43 4.63 3.92
C ILE A 66 -1.80 5.85 4.77
N GLU A 67 -3.05 5.91 5.25
CA GLU A 67 -3.56 7.00 6.08
C GLU A 67 -2.67 7.25 7.31
N GLY A 68 -2.31 8.51 7.56
CA GLY A 68 -1.45 8.93 8.66
C GLY A 68 0.05 8.59 8.49
N ILE A 69 0.44 7.88 7.42
CA ILE A 69 1.83 7.54 7.10
C ILE A 69 2.33 8.37 5.92
N TYR A 70 1.50 8.52 4.89
CA TYR A 70 1.79 9.24 3.65
C TYR A 70 0.75 10.33 3.40
N LEU A 71 1.14 11.32 2.60
CA LEU A 71 0.22 12.31 2.03
C LEU A 71 -0.33 11.74 0.73
N GLU A 72 -1.63 11.47 0.69
CA GLU A 72 -2.30 10.96 -0.52
C GLU A 72 -2.49 12.10 -1.53
N ILE A 73 -2.09 11.85 -2.78
CA ILE A 73 -2.32 12.73 -3.92
C ILE A 73 -3.60 12.25 -4.63
N ASP A 74 -4.42 13.20 -5.06
CA ASP A 74 -5.65 12.89 -5.79
C ASP A 74 -5.34 12.13 -7.08
N ALA A 75 -5.92 10.96 -7.21
CA ALA A 75 -5.74 10.07 -8.34
C ALA A 75 -6.76 10.28 -9.47
N GLU A 76 -7.81 11.09 -9.25
CA GLU A 76 -8.90 11.30 -10.23
C GLU A 76 -8.37 11.72 -11.61
N PRO A 77 -7.43 12.67 -11.73
CA PRO A 77 -6.90 13.10 -13.03
C PRO A 77 -6.18 12.00 -13.81
N TYR A 78 -5.66 10.99 -13.11
CA TYR A 78 -4.82 9.93 -13.70
C TYR A 78 -5.58 8.62 -13.93
N GLY A 79 -6.71 8.42 -13.26
CA GLY A 79 -7.46 7.16 -13.29
C GLY A 79 -7.87 6.73 -14.69
N GLU A 80 -8.21 7.69 -15.57
CA GLU A 80 -8.63 7.41 -16.95
C GLU A 80 -7.50 6.76 -17.79
N ASN A 81 -6.23 7.05 -17.49
CA ASN A 81 -5.08 6.51 -18.22
C ASN A 81 -4.95 4.99 -18.06
N PHE A 82 -5.56 4.44 -17.01
CA PHE A 82 -5.47 3.03 -16.65
C PHE A 82 -6.74 2.24 -16.97
N LYS A 83 -7.84 2.90 -17.36
CA LYS A 83 -9.09 2.22 -17.65
C LYS A 83 -8.94 1.26 -18.83
N GLU A 84 -9.59 0.11 -18.72
CA GLU A 84 -9.70 -0.92 -19.77
C GLU A 84 -8.38 -1.54 -20.25
N LYS A 85 -7.25 -1.20 -19.65
CA LYS A 85 -5.94 -1.74 -20.00
C LYS A 85 -5.29 -2.41 -18.80
N SER A 86 -4.71 -3.59 -19.02
CA SER A 86 -3.84 -4.21 -18.02
C SER A 86 -2.42 -3.65 -18.12
N PHE A 87 -1.88 -3.27 -16.98
CA PHE A 87 -0.48 -2.86 -16.83
C PHE A 87 0.34 -3.89 -16.03
N GLU A 88 -0.17 -5.12 -15.90
CA GLU A 88 0.52 -6.22 -15.22
C GLU A 88 1.95 -6.39 -15.73
N LYS A 89 2.11 -6.38 -17.07
CA LYS A 89 3.40 -6.60 -17.75
C LYS A 89 4.06 -5.32 -18.26
N ALA A 90 3.48 -4.15 -17.96
CA ALA A 90 4.02 -2.88 -18.39
C ALA A 90 5.42 -2.65 -17.80
N SER A 91 6.28 -2.01 -18.58
CA SER A 91 7.58 -1.57 -18.09
C SER A 91 7.42 -0.44 -17.06
N PHE A 92 8.50 -0.17 -16.32
CA PHE A 92 8.56 0.98 -15.42
C PHE A 92 8.26 2.30 -16.15
N ALA A 93 8.87 2.50 -17.32
CA ALA A 93 8.70 3.71 -18.11
C ALA A 93 7.25 3.90 -18.60
N GLU A 94 6.58 2.82 -19.00
CA GLU A 94 5.18 2.88 -19.43
C GLU A 94 4.26 3.26 -18.27
N LEU A 95 4.49 2.73 -17.06
CA LEU A 95 3.72 3.07 -15.89
C LEU A 95 3.92 4.52 -15.46
N THR A 96 5.17 4.97 -15.39
CA THR A 96 5.49 6.34 -14.96
C THR A 96 4.98 7.38 -15.93
N ALA A 97 4.99 7.08 -17.23
CA ALA A 97 4.43 7.97 -18.25
C ALA A 97 2.92 8.25 -18.06
N GLN A 98 2.17 7.33 -17.44
CA GLN A 98 0.74 7.52 -17.18
C GLN A 98 0.46 8.52 -16.05
N VAL A 99 1.46 8.78 -15.21
CA VAL A 99 1.35 9.64 -14.00
C VAL A 99 2.33 10.80 -14.03
N ASP A 100 2.85 11.12 -15.21
CA ASP A 100 3.81 12.21 -15.37
C ASP A 100 3.26 13.52 -14.82
N GLY A 101 4.11 14.24 -14.07
CA GLY A 101 3.73 15.52 -13.46
C GLY A 101 2.82 15.42 -12.23
N CYS A 102 2.55 14.23 -11.67
CA CYS A 102 1.68 14.08 -10.50
C CYS A 102 2.26 14.68 -9.21
N GLY A 103 3.58 14.90 -9.13
CA GLY A 103 4.25 15.45 -7.95
C GLY A 103 4.29 14.52 -6.74
N ALA A 104 3.93 13.25 -6.91
CA ALA A 104 4.04 12.24 -5.86
C ALA A 104 5.50 11.75 -5.72
N ASP A 105 5.86 11.34 -4.50
CA ASP A 105 7.14 10.68 -4.23
C ASP A 105 7.09 9.20 -4.62
N TYR A 106 5.93 8.57 -4.38
CA TYR A 106 5.68 7.17 -4.69
C TYR A 106 4.40 7.02 -5.50
N PHE A 107 4.42 6.11 -6.43
CA PHE A 107 3.26 5.68 -7.17
C PHE A 107 2.93 4.23 -6.83
N VAL A 108 1.71 3.99 -6.38
CA VAL A 108 1.18 2.67 -6.05
C VAL A 108 0.10 2.32 -7.07
N TYR A 109 0.43 1.41 -7.95
CA TYR A 109 -0.51 0.84 -8.90
C TYR A 109 -1.04 -0.49 -8.39
N THR A 110 -2.35 -0.61 -8.36
CA THR A 110 -3.03 -1.86 -8.00
C THR A 110 -4.03 -2.22 -9.08
N GLU A 111 -4.01 -3.47 -9.53
CA GLU A 111 -4.90 -3.96 -10.59
C GLU A 111 -5.58 -5.25 -10.15
N LEU A 112 -6.91 -5.28 -10.21
CA LEU A 112 -7.70 -6.48 -10.00
C LEU A 112 -7.92 -7.19 -11.34
N GLN A 113 -7.38 -8.39 -11.45
CA GLN A 113 -7.42 -9.21 -12.66
C GLN A 113 -8.84 -9.75 -12.95
N PRO A 114 -9.13 -10.14 -14.20
CA PRO A 114 -10.38 -10.78 -14.54
C PRO A 114 -10.70 -11.97 -13.63
N ILE A 115 -11.96 -12.07 -13.22
CA ILE A 115 -12.43 -13.18 -12.40
C ILE A 115 -12.75 -14.35 -13.28
N THR A 116 -11.98 -15.44 -13.17
CA THR A 116 -12.27 -16.71 -13.81
C THR A 116 -13.16 -17.55 -12.92
N LYS A 117 -14.17 -18.17 -13.52
CA LYS A 117 -15.10 -19.07 -12.83
C LYS A 117 -15.10 -20.40 -13.55
N GLU A 118 -14.67 -21.42 -12.86
CA GLU A 118 -14.78 -22.80 -13.34
C GLU A 118 -15.89 -23.50 -12.57
N THR A 119 -16.79 -24.12 -13.30
CA THR A 119 -17.89 -24.89 -12.72
C THR A 119 -17.69 -26.33 -13.09
N TYR A 120 -17.44 -27.18 -12.12
CA TYR A 120 -17.35 -28.61 -12.27
C TYR A 120 -18.67 -29.26 -11.86
N PHE A 121 -19.32 -29.92 -12.78
CA PHE A 121 -20.52 -30.70 -12.52
C PHE A 121 -20.17 -32.16 -12.57
N ASN A 122 -20.31 -32.84 -11.45
CA ASN A 122 -20.33 -34.29 -11.39
C ASN A 122 -21.69 -34.70 -10.78
N PHE A 123 -22.22 -35.85 -11.14
CA PHE A 123 -23.55 -36.33 -10.71
C PHE A 123 -23.83 -36.26 -9.21
N ILE A 124 -22.77 -36.09 -8.40
CA ILE A 124 -22.85 -36.11 -6.93
C ILE A 124 -22.37 -34.75 -6.31
N TYR A 125 -21.56 -33.98 -7.03
CA TYR A 125 -20.99 -32.73 -6.49
C TYR A 125 -21.11 -31.60 -7.51
N PHE A 126 -21.49 -30.43 -6.95
CA PHE A 126 -21.43 -29.17 -7.64
C PHE A 126 -20.33 -28.35 -6.99
N ASP A 127 -19.22 -28.16 -7.68
CA ASP A 127 -18.09 -27.35 -7.22
C ASP A 127 -17.92 -26.11 -8.10
N LYS A 128 -17.70 -24.96 -7.46
CA LYS A 128 -17.41 -23.68 -8.12
C LYS A 128 -16.05 -23.20 -7.66
N ASN A 129 -15.10 -23.21 -8.57
CA ASN A 129 -13.84 -22.53 -8.35
C ASN A 129 -13.92 -21.09 -8.89
N VAL A 130 -13.53 -20.12 -8.07
CA VAL A 130 -13.49 -18.70 -8.44
C VAL A 130 -12.09 -18.19 -8.15
N GLU A 131 -11.38 -17.82 -9.20
CA GLU A 131 -10.01 -17.32 -9.10
C GLU A 131 -9.92 -15.90 -9.61
N THR A 132 -9.14 -15.08 -8.93
CA THR A 132 -8.75 -13.74 -9.37
C THR A 132 -7.35 -13.41 -8.87
N GLY A 133 -6.64 -12.59 -9.61
CA GLY A 133 -5.33 -12.06 -9.24
C GLY A 133 -5.42 -10.62 -8.79
N LEU A 134 -4.54 -10.22 -7.88
CA LEU A 134 -4.30 -8.83 -7.53
C LEU A 134 -2.84 -8.50 -7.84
N VAL A 135 -2.61 -7.58 -8.76
CA VAL A 135 -1.29 -7.05 -9.08
C VAL A 135 -1.05 -5.81 -8.23
N LEU A 136 0.08 -5.74 -7.55
CA LEU A 136 0.52 -4.56 -6.80
C LEU A 136 1.92 -4.17 -7.28
N ARG A 137 2.07 -2.93 -7.71
CA ARG A 137 3.36 -2.36 -8.12
C ARG A 137 3.59 -1.05 -7.38
N ILE A 138 4.75 -0.93 -6.77
CA ILE A 138 5.18 0.28 -6.06
C ILE A 138 6.38 0.84 -6.79
N VAL A 139 6.28 2.10 -7.14
CA VAL A 139 7.26 2.82 -7.95
C VAL A 139 7.75 4.03 -7.16
N ASP A 140 9.05 4.16 -7.02
CA ASP A 140 9.68 5.38 -6.50
C ASP A 140 9.84 6.37 -7.67
N LEU A 141 9.19 7.53 -7.58
CA LEU A 141 9.21 8.55 -8.63
C LEU A 141 10.31 9.60 -8.44
N LYS A 142 11.09 9.49 -7.37
CA LYS A 142 12.21 10.40 -7.07
C LYS A 142 13.55 9.96 -7.67
N ASN A 143 13.67 8.69 -8.04
CA ASN A 143 14.91 8.10 -8.57
C ASN A 143 14.84 7.84 -10.07
#